data_5035afff484482bf162e50489a2b87cc
#
_entry.id   5035afff484482bf162e50489a2b87cc
#
_cell.length_a   1.000
_cell.length_b   1.000
_cell.length_c   1.000
_cell.angle_alpha   90.00
_cell.angle_beta   90.00
_cell.angle_gamma   90.00
#
_symmetry.space_group_name_H-M   'P 1'
#
loop_
_entity.id
_entity.type
_entity.pdbx_description
1 polymer ?
#
loop_
_entity_poly.entity_id
_entity_poly.type
_entity_poly.pdbx_seq_one_letter_code
_entity_poly.pdbx_strand_id
1 'polypeptide(L)'
;MSALPEGRPPVRLSVVVPVFNEAENVLPLLEEIERGVAALGAFEVIFVDDGSSDDTVARLAPAVAAGRLRLLRHVRRSGQSAAVRTGVKAARGEWVATLDGDGQNDPADIPNLFALVADGGPDTPMLVGGLRKKRRDILSKRLASKFANAVRQSFLQDGCTDSGCGLKLFRRDAFLDLPFFGAMHRFLPALFKAHGHPVAYVPVNHRPRERGVSKYNNWRRGLIGVVDLLGVYWLKRRTALSPAVEDR
;
A
#
# COMPACT_ATOMS: atom_id res chain seq x y z
N MET A 1 3.04 -26.56 -3.49
CA MET A 1 3.22 -26.00 -2.14
C MET A 1 4.61 -26.37 -1.68
N SER A 2 5.58 -25.47 -1.77
CA SER A 2 6.94 -25.75 -1.28
C SER A 2 6.96 -25.51 0.23
N ALA A 3 7.28 -26.54 0.99
CA ALA A 3 7.43 -26.46 2.45
C ALA A 3 8.49 -25.40 2.80
N LEU A 4 8.20 -24.58 3.79
CA LEU A 4 9.18 -23.63 4.35
C LEU A 4 10.34 -24.42 4.95
N PRO A 5 11.60 -23.96 4.83
CA PRO A 5 12.70 -24.55 5.57
C PRO A 5 12.43 -24.43 7.08
N GLU A 6 12.46 -25.55 7.77
CA GLU A 6 12.27 -25.65 9.21
C GLU A 6 13.30 -24.77 9.95
N GLY A 7 12.83 -23.90 10.86
CA GLY A 7 13.67 -23.16 11.79
C GLY A 7 13.66 -21.64 11.73
N ARG A 8 13.00 -20.99 10.76
CA ARG A 8 12.83 -19.53 10.81
C ARG A 8 11.53 -19.14 11.52
N PRO A 9 11.54 -18.12 12.38
CA PRO A 9 10.31 -17.62 12.99
C PRO A 9 9.32 -17.22 11.90
N PRO A 10 8.00 -17.37 12.12
CA PRO A 10 7.00 -16.99 11.16
C PRO A 10 7.13 -15.50 10.85
N VAL A 11 7.10 -15.17 9.55
CA VAL A 11 7.14 -13.77 9.09
C VAL A 11 5.86 -13.08 9.56
N ARG A 12 6.00 -12.01 10.36
CA ARG A 12 4.86 -11.22 10.83
C ARG A 12 4.50 -10.11 9.86
N LEU A 13 5.50 -9.51 9.22
CA LEU A 13 5.35 -8.34 8.35
C LEU A 13 5.98 -8.60 6.98
N SER A 14 5.22 -8.36 5.91
CA SER A 14 5.74 -8.27 4.55
C SER A 14 5.68 -6.81 4.09
N VAL A 15 6.80 -6.26 3.66
CA VAL A 15 6.86 -4.91 3.05
C VAL A 15 6.80 -5.06 1.54
N VAL A 16 5.74 -4.57 0.91
CA VAL A 16 5.49 -4.67 -0.53
C VAL A 16 5.71 -3.32 -1.21
N VAL A 17 6.63 -3.26 -2.15
CA VAL A 17 7.02 -2.04 -2.86
C VAL A 17 6.79 -2.23 -4.36
N PRO A 18 5.74 -1.64 -4.96
CA PRO A 18 5.58 -1.60 -6.41
C PRO A 18 6.56 -0.60 -7.01
N VAL A 19 7.30 -1.00 -8.05
CA VAL A 19 8.28 -0.16 -8.73
C VAL A 19 8.07 -0.17 -10.25
N PHE A 20 8.34 0.96 -10.89
CA PHE A 20 8.37 1.11 -12.34
C PHE A 20 9.34 2.21 -12.74
N ASN A 21 10.49 1.85 -13.30
CA ASN A 21 11.58 2.76 -13.67
C ASN A 21 12.03 3.63 -12.48
N GLU A 22 12.50 3.01 -11.42
CA GLU A 22 12.94 3.64 -10.17
C GLU A 22 14.39 3.23 -9.82
N ALA A 23 15.26 3.04 -10.82
CA ALA A 23 16.62 2.51 -10.69
C ALA A 23 17.47 3.26 -9.63
N GLU A 24 17.27 4.57 -9.49
CA GLU A 24 18.03 5.39 -8.53
C GLU A 24 17.51 5.29 -7.08
N ASN A 25 16.23 4.86 -6.92
CA ASN A 25 15.55 4.87 -5.63
C ASN A 25 15.56 3.51 -4.93
N VAL A 26 15.61 2.39 -5.67
CA VAL A 26 15.30 1.07 -5.12
C VAL A 26 16.29 0.57 -4.06
N LEU A 27 17.60 0.81 -4.21
CA LEU A 27 18.59 0.37 -3.21
C LEU A 27 18.56 1.24 -1.94
N PRO A 28 18.61 2.59 -2.03
CA PRO A 28 18.42 3.43 -0.84
C PRO A 28 17.14 3.12 -0.08
N LEU A 29 16.03 2.91 -0.80
CA LEU A 29 14.75 2.57 -0.18
C LEU A 29 14.79 1.21 0.52
N LEU A 30 15.44 0.19 -0.07
CA LEU A 30 15.63 -1.11 0.58
C LEU A 30 16.36 -0.95 1.92
N GLU A 31 17.48 -0.22 1.95
CA GLU A 31 18.26 0.02 3.16
C GLU A 31 17.46 0.76 4.24
N GLU A 32 16.63 1.71 3.83
CA GLU A 32 15.74 2.43 4.74
C GLU A 32 14.64 1.54 5.29
N ILE A 33 14.04 0.65 4.47
CA ILE A 33 13.06 -0.32 4.91
C ILE A 33 13.68 -1.25 5.96
N GLU A 34 14.81 -1.87 5.65
CA GLU A 34 15.48 -2.79 6.57
C GLU A 34 15.76 -2.15 7.93
N ARG A 35 16.26 -0.91 7.93
CA ARG A 35 16.49 -0.14 9.17
C ARG A 35 15.19 0.21 9.89
N GLY A 36 14.17 0.63 9.14
CA GLY A 36 12.91 1.09 9.70
C GLY A 36 12.10 -0.02 10.38
N VAL A 37 12.19 -1.26 9.89
CA VAL A 37 11.39 -2.38 10.42
C VAL A 37 12.20 -3.37 11.26
N ALA A 38 13.51 -3.17 11.42
CA ALA A 38 14.40 -4.10 12.13
C ALA A 38 13.91 -4.48 13.54
N ALA A 39 13.32 -3.54 14.27
CA ALA A 39 12.79 -3.76 15.61
C ALA A 39 11.47 -4.55 15.67
N LEU A 40 10.79 -4.76 14.53
CA LEU A 40 9.50 -5.45 14.48
C LEU A 40 9.59 -6.98 14.45
N GLY A 41 10.80 -7.53 14.49
CA GLY A 41 11.05 -8.98 14.43
C GLY A 41 11.17 -9.50 13.00
N ALA A 42 10.69 -10.72 12.74
CA ALA A 42 10.84 -11.36 11.45
C ALA A 42 9.97 -10.67 10.36
N PHE A 43 10.63 -10.14 9.34
CA PHE A 43 10.00 -9.49 8.19
C PHE A 43 10.56 -10.01 6.87
N GLU A 44 9.87 -9.73 5.78
CA GLU A 44 10.37 -9.87 4.41
C GLU A 44 10.11 -8.59 3.61
N VAL A 45 10.94 -8.35 2.59
CA VAL A 45 10.76 -7.27 1.63
C VAL A 45 10.48 -7.86 0.25
N ILE A 46 9.44 -7.37 -0.41
CA ILE A 46 9.02 -7.81 -1.75
C ILE A 46 8.93 -6.59 -2.66
N PHE A 47 9.85 -6.50 -3.61
CA PHE A 47 9.71 -5.54 -4.71
C PHE A 47 8.93 -6.19 -5.85
N VAL A 48 7.98 -5.44 -6.41
CA VAL A 48 7.22 -5.87 -7.60
C VAL A 48 7.50 -4.90 -8.72
N ASP A 49 8.32 -5.34 -9.66
CA ASP A 49 8.63 -4.59 -10.88
C ASP A 49 7.48 -4.67 -11.87
N ASP A 50 6.85 -3.55 -12.16
CA ASP A 50 5.71 -3.44 -13.08
C ASP A 50 6.16 -3.24 -14.54
N GLY A 51 7.17 -4.00 -14.99
CA GLY A 51 7.68 -3.99 -16.34
C GLY A 51 8.58 -2.79 -16.64
N SER A 52 9.55 -2.49 -15.76
CA SER A 52 10.54 -1.44 -15.97
C SER A 52 11.36 -1.65 -17.24
N SER A 53 11.71 -0.54 -17.88
CA SER A 53 12.57 -0.47 -19.07
C SER A 53 13.95 0.12 -18.78
N ASP A 54 14.20 0.57 -17.55
CA ASP A 54 15.48 1.07 -17.05
C ASP A 54 16.24 -0.01 -16.26
N ASP A 55 17.31 0.38 -15.58
CA ASP A 55 18.16 -0.52 -14.79
C ASP A 55 17.55 -0.95 -13.45
N THR A 56 16.26 -0.68 -13.15
CA THR A 56 15.61 -1.00 -11.87
C THR A 56 15.86 -2.45 -11.44
N VAL A 57 15.62 -3.39 -12.34
CA VAL A 57 15.79 -4.84 -12.07
C VAL A 57 17.26 -5.19 -11.87
N ALA A 58 18.14 -4.65 -12.72
CA ALA A 58 19.59 -4.89 -12.64
C ALA A 58 20.17 -4.38 -11.31
N ARG A 59 19.71 -3.23 -10.83
CA ARG A 59 20.11 -2.66 -9.53
C ARG A 59 19.69 -3.54 -8.34
N LEU A 60 18.54 -4.19 -8.42
CA LEU A 60 18.05 -5.05 -7.34
C LEU A 60 18.69 -6.45 -7.33
N ALA A 61 19.26 -6.91 -8.44
CA ALA A 61 19.80 -8.27 -8.58
C ALA A 61 20.81 -8.68 -7.49
N PRO A 62 21.78 -7.85 -7.08
CA PRO A 62 22.71 -8.20 -6.00
C PRO A 62 22.00 -8.42 -4.65
N ALA A 63 20.98 -7.61 -4.33
CA ALA A 63 20.21 -7.74 -3.09
C ALA A 63 19.32 -8.99 -3.11
N VAL A 64 18.80 -9.38 -4.28
CA VAL A 64 18.09 -10.66 -4.47
C VAL A 64 19.04 -11.84 -4.24
N ALA A 65 20.24 -11.81 -4.84
CA ALA A 65 21.25 -12.86 -4.67
C ALA A 65 21.71 -13.02 -3.21
N ALA A 66 21.76 -11.90 -2.46
CA ALA A 66 22.06 -11.88 -1.04
C ALA A 66 20.86 -12.28 -0.15
N GLY A 67 19.69 -12.60 -0.72
CA GLY A 67 18.49 -12.98 0.02
C GLY A 67 17.85 -11.85 0.85
N ARG A 68 18.20 -10.58 0.59
CA ARG A 68 17.69 -9.41 1.31
C ARG A 68 16.25 -9.06 0.91
N LEU A 69 15.85 -9.40 -0.31
CA LEU A 69 14.49 -9.17 -0.83
C LEU A 69 14.05 -10.28 -1.78
N ARG A 70 12.76 -10.31 -2.05
CA ARG A 70 12.17 -11.08 -3.16
C ARG A 70 11.75 -10.10 -4.24
N LEU A 71 12.15 -10.36 -5.49
CA LEU A 71 11.78 -9.58 -6.65
C LEU A 71 10.77 -10.37 -7.50
N LEU A 72 9.59 -9.79 -7.69
CA LEU A 72 8.58 -10.27 -8.62
C LEU A 72 8.55 -9.34 -9.84
N ARG A 73 8.30 -9.88 -11.02
CA ARG A 73 8.31 -9.09 -12.25
C ARG A 73 7.05 -9.33 -13.06
N HIS A 74 6.40 -8.26 -13.49
CA HIS A 74 5.37 -8.33 -14.51
C HIS A 74 5.99 -8.37 -15.91
N VAL A 75 5.47 -9.21 -16.78
CA VAL A 75 5.91 -9.30 -18.18
C VAL A 75 5.61 -8.00 -18.94
N ARG A 76 4.54 -7.30 -18.53
CA ARG A 76 4.12 -6.00 -19.09
C ARG A 76 3.58 -5.12 -17.99
N ARG A 77 3.64 -3.81 -18.18
CA ARG A 77 3.09 -2.84 -17.27
C ARG A 77 1.59 -3.09 -17.04
N SER A 78 1.21 -3.28 -15.79
CA SER A 78 -0.15 -3.62 -15.36
C SER A 78 -0.73 -2.60 -14.36
N GLY A 79 0.09 -1.67 -13.88
CA GLY A 79 -0.28 -0.60 -12.96
C GLY A 79 -0.06 -0.93 -11.49
N GLN A 80 0.03 0.11 -10.68
CA GLN A 80 0.39 0.02 -9.26
C GLN A 80 -0.51 -0.94 -8.47
N SER A 81 -1.84 -0.92 -8.70
CA SER A 81 -2.75 -1.84 -8.00
C SER A 81 -2.49 -3.30 -8.30
N ALA A 82 -2.14 -3.62 -9.55
CA ALA A 82 -1.78 -4.97 -9.95
C ALA A 82 -0.46 -5.39 -9.27
N ALA A 83 0.54 -4.51 -9.24
CA ALA A 83 1.81 -4.78 -8.59
C ALA A 83 1.64 -4.98 -7.09
N VAL A 84 0.88 -4.12 -6.40
CA VAL A 84 0.54 -4.31 -4.98
C VAL A 84 -0.13 -5.67 -4.77
N ARG A 85 -1.16 -6.00 -5.57
CA ARG A 85 -1.86 -7.28 -5.43
C ARG A 85 -0.96 -8.49 -5.66
N THR A 86 -0.05 -8.40 -6.63
CA THR A 86 0.94 -9.46 -6.89
C THR A 86 1.85 -9.66 -5.67
N GLY A 87 2.35 -8.58 -5.09
CA GLY A 87 3.15 -8.62 -3.87
C GLY A 87 2.39 -9.20 -2.67
N VAL A 88 1.14 -8.74 -2.44
CA VAL A 88 0.29 -9.24 -1.35
C VAL A 88 -0.01 -10.73 -1.48
N LYS A 89 -0.28 -11.22 -2.70
CA LYS A 89 -0.48 -12.66 -2.95
C LYS A 89 0.76 -13.49 -2.61
N ALA A 90 1.94 -12.96 -2.90
CA ALA A 90 3.22 -13.62 -2.63
C ALA A 90 3.71 -13.41 -1.19
N ALA A 91 3.15 -12.46 -0.46
CA ALA A 91 3.49 -12.17 0.93
C ALA A 91 3.23 -13.36 1.84
N ARG A 92 4.12 -13.54 2.82
CA ARG A 92 4.05 -14.60 3.86
C ARG A 92 3.61 -14.04 5.20
N GLY A 93 3.80 -12.74 5.41
CA GLY A 93 3.40 -12.04 6.62
C GLY A 93 1.89 -11.96 6.76
N GLU A 94 1.44 -12.03 7.99
CA GLU A 94 0.04 -11.78 8.37
C GLU A 94 -0.34 -10.33 8.05
N TRP A 95 0.59 -9.42 8.27
CA TRP A 95 0.47 -7.99 7.98
C TRP A 95 1.29 -7.61 6.76
N VAL A 96 0.74 -6.71 5.95
CA VAL A 96 1.43 -6.17 4.78
C VAL A 96 1.52 -4.66 4.91
N ALA A 97 2.74 -4.13 4.87
CA ALA A 97 2.99 -2.72 4.67
C ALA A 97 3.25 -2.43 3.20
N THR A 98 2.63 -1.37 2.66
CA THR A 98 2.93 -0.88 1.30
C THR A 98 3.57 0.50 1.38
N LEU A 99 4.48 0.80 0.46
CA LEU A 99 4.99 2.15 0.18
C LEU A 99 5.25 2.33 -1.31
N ASP A 100 5.31 3.58 -1.75
CA ASP A 100 5.67 3.91 -3.12
C ASP A 100 7.19 3.76 -3.33
N GLY A 101 7.61 3.30 -4.51
CA GLY A 101 9.02 3.04 -4.84
C GLY A 101 9.87 4.29 -5.09
N ASP A 102 9.28 5.49 -4.94
CA ASP A 102 9.93 6.77 -5.27
C ASP A 102 10.63 7.46 -4.08
N GLY A 103 10.69 6.79 -2.93
CA GLY A 103 11.35 7.27 -1.71
C GLY A 103 10.63 8.40 -0.97
N GLN A 104 9.43 8.80 -1.39
CA GLN A 104 8.69 9.87 -0.72
C GLN A 104 8.05 9.44 0.61
N ASN A 105 7.73 8.17 0.77
CA ASN A 105 7.27 7.61 2.04
C ASN A 105 8.46 7.30 2.94
N ASP A 106 8.36 7.60 4.22
CA ASP A 106 9.39 7.27 5.21
C ASP A 106 9.15 5.88 5.80
N PRO A 107 10.02 4.87 5.53
CA PRO A 107 9.86 3.54 6.11
C PRO A 107 9.96 3.52 7.64
N ALA A 108 10.59 4.52 8.25
CA ALA A 108 10.65 4.66 9.71
C ALA A 108 9.28 4.91 10.37
N ASP A 109 8.26 5.24 9.58
CA ASP A 109 6.89 5.35 10.08
C ASP A 109 6.15 3.99 10.14
N ILE A 110 6.66 2.91 9.52
CA ILE A 110 6.01 1.59 9.56
C ILE A 110 5.78 1.10 11.00
N PRO A 111 6.74 1.20 11.94
CA PRO A 111 6.51 0.83 13.34
C PRO A 111 5.34 1.58 13.99
N ASN A 112 5.12 2.86 13.64
CA ASN A 112 4.01 3.64 14.19
C ASN A 112 2.64 3.10 13.73
N LEU A 113 2.56 2.61 12.47
CA LEU A 113 1.35 1.94 11.98
C LEU A 113 1.19 0.57 12.66
N PHE A 114 2.29 -0.17 12.79
CA PHE A 114 2.29 -1.52 13.35
C PHE A 114 1.90 -1.53 14.84
N ALA A 115 2.27 -0.50 15.59
CA ALA A 115 1.91 -0.36 17.01
C ALA A 115 0.38 -0.39 17.25
N LEU A 116 -0.43 0.09 16.29
CA LEU A 116 -1.90 0.06 16.41
C LEU A 116 -2.51 -1.33 16.25
N VAL A 117 -1.73 -2.30 15.78
CA VAL A 117 -2.20 -3.66 15.50
C VAL A 117 -1.43 -4.74 16.29
N ALA A 118 -0.44 -4.32 17.08
CA ALA A 118 0.49 -5.22 17.75
C ALA A 118 -0.17 -6.10 18.82
N ASP A 119 -1.13 -5.53 19.56
CA ASP A 119 -1.73 -6.19 20.73
C ASP A 119 -2.83 -7.18 20.34
N GLY A 120 -3.41 -7.03 19.17
CA GLY A 120 -4.50 -7.87 18.67
C GLY A 120 -5.74 -7.81 19.58
N GLY A 121 -6.91 -7.64 19.03
CA GLY A 121 -8.15 -7.58 19.81
C GLY A 121 -9.35 -7.39 18.86
N PRO A 122 -10.57 -7.45 19.37
CA PRO A 122 -11.77 -7.35 18.53
C PRO A 122 -11.88 -6.02 17.77
N ASP A 123 -11.34 -4.94 18.34
CA ASP A 123 -11.35 -3.60 17.75
C ASP A 123 -10.06 -3.25 16.99
N THR A 124 -9.15 -4.21 16.82
CA THR A 124 -7.89 -3.99 16.09
C THR A 124 -8.17 -3.57 14.66
N PRO A 125 -7.62 -2.43 14.19
CA PRO A 125 -7.84 -2.01 12.82
C PRO A 125 -7.23 -3.01 11.84
N MET A 126 -8.02 -3.40 10.83
CA MET A 126 -7.57 -4.27 9.74
C MET A 126 -6.82 -3.52 8.64
N LEU A 127 -6.93 -2.18 8.65
CA LEU A 127 -6.14 -1.28 7.83
C LEU A 127 -5.77 -0.03 8.63
N VAL A 128 -4.47 0.32 8.60
CA VAL A 128 -3.94 1.58 9.12
C VAL A 128 -3.38 2.38 7.94
N GLY A 129 -3.98 3.53 7.66
CA GLY A 129 -3.56 4.43 6.59
C GLY A 129 -2.65 5.56 7.09
N GLY A 130 -1.57 5.85 6.37
CA GLY A 130 -0.75 7.03 6.62
C GLY A 130 -1.47 8.33 6.19
N LEU A 131 -1.39 9.37 7.00
CA LEU A 131 -1.80 10.74 6.67
C LEU A 131 -0.57 11.64 6.65
N ARG A 132 -0.23 12.21 5.50
CA ARG A 132 0.95 13.05 5.34
C ARG A 132 0.85 14.36 6.12
N LYS A 133 1.74 14.59 7.09
CA LYS A 133 1.72 15.74 8.02
C LYS A 133 1.84 17.11 7.35
N LYS A 134 2.64 17.24 6.28
CA LYS A 134 2.91 18.52 5.61
C LYS A 134 2.92 18.35 4.10
N ARG A 135 1.83 18.73 3.43
CA ARG A 135 1.85 18.93 1.97
C ARG A 135 2.26 20.37 1.68
N ARG A 136 3.45 20.56 1.10
CA ARG A 136 3.91 21.86 0.58
C ARG A 136 3.29 22.14 -0.79
N ASP A 137 1.94 22.13 -0.87
CA ASP A 137 1.25 22.43 -2.12
C ASP A 137 0.92 23.93 -2.20
N ILE A 138 0.96 24.49 -3.40
CA ILE A 138 0.50 25.84 -3.71
C ILE A 138 -0.98 25.96 -3.34
N LEU A 139 -1.41 27.12 -2.84
CA LEU A 139 -2.77 27.36 -2.31
C LEU A 139 -3.90 26.89 -3.24
N SER A 140 -3.78 27.11 -4.55
CA SER A 140 -4.77 26.66 -5.54
C SER A 140 -4.88 25.13 -5.61
N LYS A 141 -3.76 24.39 -5.52
CA LYS A 141 -3.76 22.93 -5.48
C LYS A 141 -4.34 22.40 -4.17
N ARG A 142 -4.12 23.11 -3.05
CA ARG A 142 -4.70 22.75 -1.75
C ARG A 142 -6.22 22.88 -1.75
N LEU A 143 -6.76 23.95 -2.34
CA LEU A 143 -8.23 24.17 -2.45
C LEU A 143 -8.87 23.11 -3.36
N ALA A 144 -8.31 22.86 -4.53
CA ALA A 144 -8.80 21.81 -5.44
C ALA A 144 -8.74 20.41 -4.80
N SER A 145 -7.66 20.12 -4.06
CA SER A 145 -7.52 18.86 -3.34
C SER A 145 -8.53 18.73 -2.19
N LYS A 146 -8.80 19.81 -1.45
CA LYS A 146 -9.81 19.82 -0.38
C LYS A 146 -11.21 19.60 -0.95
N PHE A 147 -11.56 20.29 -2.06
CA PHE A 147 -12.85 20.10 -2.73
C PHE A 147 -13.00 18.65 -3.23
N ALA A 148 -12.02 18.14 -3.97
CA ALA A 148 -12.05 16.77 -4.47
C ALA A 148 -12.17 15.74 -3.33
N ASN A 149 -11.48 15.99 -2.19
CA ASN A 149 -11.60 15.13 -1.03
C ASN A 149 -12.97 15.25 -0.33
N ALA A 150 -13.55 16.45 -0.25
CA ALA A 150 -14.91 16.64 0.28
C ALA A 150 -15.95 15.90 -0.57
N VAL A 151 -15.88 16.01 -1.90
CA VAL A 151 -16.71 15.24 -2.82
C VAL A 151 -16.49 13.73 -2.60
N ARG A 152 -15.23 13.27 -2.53
CA ARG A 152 -14.93 11.86 -2.28
C ARG A 152 -15.54 11.39 -0.94
N GLN A 153 -15.43 12.16 0.13
CA GLN A 153 -15.97 11.82 1.45
C GLN A 153 -17.50 11.76 1.47
N SER A 154 -18.21 12.63 0.70
CA SER A 154 -19.68 12.57 0.62
C SER A 154 -20.17 11.25 0.02
N PHE A 155 -19.40 10.63 -0.88
CA PHE A 155 -19.74 9.33 -1.48
C PHE A 155 -19.23 8.13 -0.64
N LEU A 156 -17.98 8.18 -0.19
CA LEU A 156 -17.32 7.01 0.39
C LEU A 156 -17.43 6.94 1.93
N GLN A 157 -17.45 8.08 2.62
CA GLN A 157 -17.57 8.17 4.08
C GLN A 157 -16.53 7.30 4.82
N ASP A 158 -15.34 7.19 4.24
CA ASP A 158 -14.28 6.33 4.78
C ASP A 158 -13.39 7.02 5.82
N GLY A 159 -13.53 8.36 6.00
CA GLY A 159 -12.71 9.15 6.91
C GLY A 159 -11.28 9.43 6.42
N CYS A 160 -10.91 8.95 5.23
CA CYS A 160 -9.58 9.13 4.68
C CYS A 160 -9.40 10.53 4.08
N THR A 161 -8.63 11.38 4.71
CA THR A 161 -8.33 12.73 4.22
C THR A 161 -7.16 12.76 3.22
N ASP A 162 -6.39 11.68 3.10
CA ASP A 162 -5.24 11.56 2.21
C ASP A 162 -5.16 10.18 1.53
N SER A 163 -6.07 9.93 0.59
CA SER A 163 -6.13 8.67 -0.15
C SER A 163 -4.89 8.40 -1.03
N GLY A 164 -4.10 9.42 -1.31
CA GLY A 164 -2.89 9.34 -2.11
C GLY A 164 -1.64 8.94 -1.34
N CYS A 165 -1.70 8.76 -0.03
CA CYS A 165 -0.55 8.25 0.72
C CYS A 165 -0.30 6.78 0.39
N GLY A 166 0.92 6.44 -0.09
CA GLY A 166 1.32 5.06 -0.42
C GLY A 166 1.51 4.19 0.82
N LEU A 167 1.92 4.81 1.94
CA LEU A 167 2.18 4.08 3.18
C LEU A 167 0.86 3.63 3.84
N LYS A 168 0.64 2.32 3.85
CA LYS A 168 -0.50 1.64 4.47
C LYS A 168 -0.04 0.31 5.06
N LEU A 169 -0.62 -0.05 6.19
CA LEU A 169 -0.49 -1.37 6.81
C LEU A 169 -1.86 -2.03 6.85
N PHE A 170 -1.95 -3.29 6.45
CA PHE A 170 -3.24 -4.01 6.46
C PHE A 170 -3.06 -5.53 6.63
N ARG A 171 -4.11 -6.18 7.10
CA ARG A 171 -4.21 -7.64 7.14
C ARG A 171 -4.21 -8.20 5.72
N ARG A 172 -3.35 -9.20 5.50
CA ARG A 172 -3.18 -9.84 4.19
C ARG A 172 -4.45 -10.54 3.72
N ASP A 173 -5.09 -11.32 4.58
CA ASP A 173 -6.33 -12.03 4.30
C ASP A 173 -7.46 -11.06 3.93
N ALA A 174 -7.72 -10.05 4.77
CA ALA A 174 -8.74 -9.04 4.52
C ALA A 174 -8.54 -8.29 3.19
N PHE A 175 -7.28 -8.02 2.79
CA PHE A 175 -7.00 -7.43 1.48
C PHE A 175 -7.34 -8.38 0.32
N LEU A 176 -7.04 -9.68 0.48
CA LEU A 176 -7.24 -10.66 -0.58
C LEU A 176 -8.72 -10.95 -0.86
N ASP A 177 -9.58 -10.73 0.13
CA ASP A 177 -11.05 -10.85 0.00
C ASP A 177 -11.68 -9.66 -0.72
N LEU A 178 -10.93 -8.55 -0.91
CA LEU A 178 -11.45 -7.38 -1.63
C LEU A 178 -11.51 -7.61 -3.14
N PRO A 179 -12.52 -7.05 -3.82
CA PRO A 179 -12.61 -7.07 -5.27
C PRO A 179 -11.44 -6.31 -5.89
N PHE A 180 -10.85 -6.90 -6.93
CA PHE A 180 -9.73 -6.28 -7.63
C PHE A 180 -10.19 -5.43 -8.81
N PHE A 181 -9.68 -4.20 -8.89
CA PHE A 181 -9.80 -3.31 -10.06
C PHE A 181 -8.59 -2.36 -10.15
N GLY A 182 -8.40 -1.74 -11.30
CA GLY A 182 -7.38 -0.70 -11.47
C GLY A 182 -7.59 0.44 -10.48
N ALA A 183 -6.51 1.04 -9.97
CA ALA A 183 -6.52 2.11 -8.97
C ALA A 183 -7.09 1.76 -7.58
N MET A 184 -7.45 0.49 -7.28
CA MET A 184 -8.02 0.08 -5.98
C MET A 184 -7.14 0.51 -4.78
N HIS A 185 -5.82 0.59 -4.94
CA HIS A 185 -4.89 1.02 -3.88
C HIS A 185 -5.24 2.38 -3.27
N ARG A 186 -5.95 3.24 -4.01
CA ARG A 186 -6.41 4.57 -3.58
C ARG A 186 -7.72 4.51 -2.78
N PHE A 187 -8.45 3.41 -2.88
CA PHE A 187 -9.76 3.20 -2.28
C PHE A 187 -9.77 2.15 -1.17
N LEU A 188 -8.60 1.63 -0.78
CA LEU A 188 -8.51 0.60 0.26
C LEU A 188 -9.29 0.95 1.54
N PRO A 189 -9.22 2.19 2.10
CA PRO A 189 -10.00 2.51 3.28
C PRO A 189 -11.52 2.32 3.09
N ALA A 190 -12.05 2.75 1.94
CA ALA A 190 -13.47 2.60 1.63
C ALA A 190 -13.87 1.13 1.43
N LEU A 191 -13.01 0.35 0.78
CA LEU A 191 -13.24 -1.08 0.55
C LEU A 191 -13.19 -1.87 1.85
N PHE A 192 -12.19 -1.64 2.71
CA PHE A 192 -12.12 -2.29 4.03
C PHE A 192 -13.36 -1.99 4.86
N LYS A 193 -13.78 -0.71 4.94
CA LYS A 193 -15.03 -0.34 5.64
C LYS A 193 -16.28 -0.97 5.04
N ALA A 194 -16.37 -1.07 3.71
CA ALA A 194 -17.50 -1.72 3.05
C ALA A 194 -17.57 -3.22 3.37
N HIS A 195 -16.43 -3.85 3.69
CA HIS A 195 -16.34 -5.24 4.14
C HIS A 195 -16.40 -5.40 5.66
N GLY A 196 -16.82 -4.36 6.40
CA GLY A 196 -16.99 -4.41 7.86
C GLY A 196 -15.68 -4.35 8.65
N HIS A 197 -14.55 -4.08 8.00
CA HIS A 197 -13.25 -4.05 8.67
C HIS A 197 -12.95 -2.68 9.29
N PRO A 198 -12.49 -2.61 10.56
CA PRO A 198 -12.05 -1.39 11.19
C PRO A 198 -10.85 -0.75 10.48
N VAL A 199 -10.88 0.59 10.33
CA VAL A 199 -9.83 1.37 9.68
C VAL A 199 -9.36 2.48 10.60
N ALA A 200 -8.04 2.62 10.76
CA ALA A 200 -7.41 3.69 11.51
C ALA A 200 -6.45 4.51 10.64
N TYR A 201 -6.02 5.65 11.14
CA TYR A 201 -5.09 6.55 10.45
C TYR A 201 -4.03 7.09 11.40
N VAL A 202 -2.80 7.20 10.88
CA VAL A 202 -1.64 7.71 11.61
C VAL A 202 -0.97 8.83 10.81
N PRO A 203 -0.61 9.95 11.44
CA PRO A 203 0.21 10.98 10.79
C PRO A 203 1.60 10.42 10.45
N VAL A 204 2.01 10.54 9.18
CA VAL A 204 3.30 10.05 8.69
C VAL A 204 4.12 11.15 8.03
N ASN A 205 5.43 10.97 7.97
CA ASN A 205 6.33 11.85 7.26
C ASN A 205 6.14 11.73 5.74
N HIS A 206 6.41 12.80 5.04
CA HIS A 206 6.41 12.80 3.58
C HIS A 206 7.57 13.66 3.09
N ARG A 207 8.43 13.04 2.31
CA ARG A 207 9.65 13.66 1.80
C ARG A 207 9.41 14.24 0.39
N PRO A 208 10.14 15.28 -0.01
CA PRO A 208 10.19 15.66 -1.41
C PRO A 208 10.80 14.50 -2.21
N ARG A 209 10.38 14.34 -3.46
CA ARG A 209 11.05 13.42 -4.38
C ARG A 209 12.45 13.97 -4.67
N GLU A 210 13.48 13.22 -4.35
CA GLU A 210 14.89 13.63 -4.56
C GLU A 210 15.40 13.21 -5.94
N ARG A 211 14.88 12.10 -6.49
CA ARG A 211 15.36 11.49 -7.74
C ARG A 211 14.20 11.07 -8.62
N GLY A 212 14.45 11.05 -9.93
CA GLY A 212 13.46 10.61 -10.93
C GLY A 212 12.42 11.68 -11.30
N VAL A 213 11.67 11.43 -12.37
CA VAL A 213 10.66 12.35 -12.94
C VAL A 213 9.25 11.81 -12.69
N SER A 214 8.32 12.71 -12.33
CA SER A 214 6.90 12.34 -12.19
C SER A 214 6.32 11.89 -13.55
N LYS A 215 5.89 10.64 -13.65
CA LYS A 215 5.46 9.98 -14.89
C LYS A 215 3.96 10.13 -15.18
N TYR A 216 3.27 11.10 -14.55
CA TYR A 216 1.81 11.17 -14.57
C TYR A 216 1.25 12.47 -15.15
N ASN A 217 0.29 12.33 -16.07
CA ASN A 217 -0.49 13.43 -16.64
C ASN A 217 -1.78 13.66 -15.81
N ASN A 218 -1.95 14.87 -15.25
CA ASN A 218 -2.95 15.17 -14.23
C ASN A 218 -4.42 15.16 -14.73
N TRP A 219 -4.71 15.53 -15.98
CA TRP A 219 -6.07 15.65 -16.51
C TRP A 219 -6.76 14.29 -16.73
N ARG A 220 -6.08 13.37 -17.38
CA ARG A 220 -6.63 12.01 -17.59
C ARG A 220 -6.87 11.27 -16.25
N ARG A 221 -6.00 11.51 -15.25
CA ARG A 221 -6.17 10.95 -13.91
C ARG A 221 -7.40 11.50 -13.18
N GLY A 222 -7.77 12.78 -13.41
CA GLY A 222 -8.96 13.39 -12.84
C GLY A 222 -10.24 12.69 -13.32
N LEU A 223 -10.38 12.52 -14.63
CA LEU A 223 -11.55 11.88 -15.25
C LEU A 223 -11.66 10.39 -14.83
N ILE A 224 -10.56 9.64 -14.91
CA ILE A 224 -10.54 8.24 -14.46
C ILE A 224 -10.90 8.16 -12.97
N GLY A 225 -10.38 9.09 -12.15
CA GLY A 225 -10.69 9.14 -10.72
C GLY A 225 -12.16 9.35 -10.38
N VAL A 226 -12.91 10.09 -11.22
CA VAL A 226 -14.37 10.25 -11.07
C VAL A 226 -15.10 8.95 -11.40
N VAL A 227 -14.73 8.28 -12.50
CA VAL A 227 -15.31 6.99 -12.89
C VAL A 227 -15.03 5.93 -11.80
N ASP A 228 -13.78 5.87 -11.32
CA ASP A 228 -13.40 4.96 -10.23
C ASP A 228 -14.20 5.25 -8.95
N LEU A 229 -14.40 6.54 -8.61
CA LEU A 229 -15.19 6.95 -7.44
C LEU A 229 -16.64 6.44 -7.52
N LEU A 230 -17.28 6.64 -8.68
CA LEU A 230 -18.65 6.17 -8.92
C LEU A 230 -18.73 4.64 -8.88
N GLY A 231 -17.74 3.96 -9.46
CA GLY A 231 -17.63 2.50 -9.43
C GLY A 231 -17.50 1.96 -8.00
N VAL A 232 -16.64 2.57 -7.17
CA VAL A 232 -16.46 2.18 -5.76
C VAL A 232 -17.69 2.51 -4.94
N TYR A 233 -18.35 3.64 -5.20
CA TYR A 233 -19.62 3.98 -4.55
C TYR A 233 -20.71 2.95 -4.86
N TRP A 234 -20.86 2.56 -6.12
CA TRP A 234 -21.79 1.50 -6.54
C TRP A 234 -21.47 0.18 -5.86
N LEU A 235 -20.18 -0.22 -5.88
CA LEU A 235 -19.70 -1.46 -5.25
C LEU A 235 -20.02 -1.47 -3.76
N LYS A 236 -19.69 -0.39 -3.03
CA LYS A 236 -19.98 -0.24 -1.61
C LYS A 236 -21.47 -0.44 -1.29
N ARG A 237 -22.38 0.06 -2.14
CA ARG A 237 -23.83 -0.10 -1.95
C ARG A 237 -24.34 -1.50 -2.27
N ARG A 238 -23.58 -2.28 -3.02
CA ARG A 238 -23.91 -3.68 -3.38
C ARG A 238 -23.22 -4.71 -2.51
N THR A 239 -22.21 -4.31 -1.74
CA THR A 239 -21.55 -5.18 -0.77
C THR A 239 -22.47 -5.33 0.44
N ALA A 240 -23.17 -6.45 0.53
CA ALA A 240 -23.97 -6.85 1.69
C ALA A 240 -23.28 -8.07 2.30
N LEU A 241 -22.59 -7.86 3.40
CA LEU A 241 -21.91 -8.92 4.14
C LEU A 241 -22.66 -9.14 5.46
N SER A 242 -22.99 -10.38 5.75
CA SER A 242 -23.50 -10.81 7.04
C SER A 242 -22.52 -11.81 7.65
N PRO A 243 -22.16 -11.68 8.94
CA PRO A 243 -21.38 -12.71 9.60
C PRO A 243 -22.18 -14.03 9.60
N ALA A 244 -21.50 -15.12 9.27
CA ALA A 244 -22.08 -16.45 9.44
C ALA A 244 -22.00 -16.83 10.93
N VAL A 245 -23.08 -17.36 11.49
CA VAL A 245 -23.13 -17.94 12.83
C VAL A 245 -23.30 -19.46 12.65
N GLU A 246 -22.41 -20.22 13.28
CA GLU A 246 -22.55 -21.67 13.33
C GLU A 246 -23.45 -22.03 14.51
N ASP A 247 -24.61 -22.59 14.23
CA ASP A 247 -25.51 -23.14 15.24
C ASP A 247 -24.90 -24.44 15.79
N ARG A 248 -24.64 -24.45 17.11
CA ARG A 248 -24.10 -25.61 17.85
C ARG A 248 -25.22 -26.35 18.54
#